data_dd271f5fb4ce53b3d9b0dc8b2e5b53d0
#
_entry.id   dd271f5fb4ce53b3d9b0dc8b2e5b53d0
#
_cell.length_a   1.000
_cell.length_b   1.000
_cell.length_c   1.000
_cell.angle_alpha   90.00
_cell.angle_beta   90.00
_cell.angle_gamma   90.00
#
_symmetry.space_group_name_H-M   'P 1'
#
loop_
_entity.id
_entity.type
_entity.pdbx_description
1 polymer ?
#
loop_
_entity_poly.entity_id
_entity_poly.type
_entity_poly.pdbx_seq_one_letter_code
_entity_poly.pdbx_strand_id
1 'polypeptide(L)'
;NPDALILAEHYGDPAEWLDGEEGDSVMNYDAFMEPVTWFLTGMEKHSDEERADLRGNGYAFSHSVAHNMASYLNSSMQVAMNELSNHDHSRFLTRTNHVVGRIGAFRPEDAEQNVNPAVMREAVAIQMTWVGAPTVYYGDEAGVCGFTDPDSRRTYPWGHEDQEMIA
;
A
#
# COMPACT_ATOMS: atom_id res chain seq x y z
N ASN A 1 10.10 26.53 -7.76
CA ASN A 1 9.97 25.93 -9.10
C ASN A 1 8.48 25.67 -9.36
N PRO A 2 7.83 26.39 -10.32
CA PRO A 2 6.40 26.26 -10.58
C PRO A 2 6.02 24.89 -11.20
N ASP A 3 7.00 24.14 -11.66
CA ASP A 3 6.79 22.81 -12.27
C ASP A 3 7.12 21.66 -11.28
N ALA A 4 7.33 21.96 -9.99
CA ALA A 4 7.60 20.94 -8.98
C ALA A 4 6.29 20.29 -8.57
N LEU A 5 6.25 18.95 -8.54
CA LEU A 5 5.18 18.18 -7.92
C LEU A 5 5.28 18.30 -6.40
N ILE A 6 4.19 18.71 -5.77
CA ILE A 6 4.05 18.75 -4.31
C ILE A 6 3.16 17.59 -3.89
N LEU A 7 3.76 16.58 -3.25
CA LEU A 7 3.07 15.40 -2.76
C LEU A 7 2.97 15.43 -1.25
N ALA A 8 1.75 15.32 -0.71
CA ALA A 8 1.50 15.27 0.72
C ALA A 8 1.53 13.84 1.26
N GLU A 9 2.22 13.64 2.37
CA GLU A 9 2.02 12.49 3.24
C GLU A 9 0.99 12.88 4.29
N HIS A 10 -0.26 12.43 4.11
CA HIS A 10 -1.37 12.80 4.95
C HIS A 10 -2.27 11.60 5.24
N TYR A 11 -2.58 11.38 6.52
CA TYR A 11 -3.56 10.39 6.96
C TYR A 11 -4.94 11.03 7.05
N GLY A 12 -5.96 10.33 6.60
CA GLY A 12 -7.33 10.83 6.52
C GLY A 12 -7.62 11.56 5.21
N ASP A 13 -8.70 12.35 5.17
CA ASP A 13 -9.14 13.05 3.97
C ASP A 13 -8.20 14.23 3.63
N PRO A 14 -7.46 14.17 2.52
CA PRO A 14 -6.54 15.23 2.12
C PRO A 14 -7.18 16.34 1.29
N ALA A 15 -8.49 16.31 1.05
CA ALA A 15 -9.16 17.12 0.04
C ALA A 15 -8.92 18.63 0.21
N GLU A 16 -8.83 19.11 1.46
CA GLU A 16 -8.62 20.53 1.72
C GLU A 16 -7.22 21.05 1.31
N TRP A 17 -6.23 20.14 1.19
CA TRP A 17 -4.86 20.49 0.74
C TRP A 17 -4.63 20.21 -0.74
N LEU A 18 -5.59 19.60 -1.43
CA LEU A 18 -5.50 19.23 -2.84
C LEU A 18 -6.33 20.16 -3.74
N ASP A 19 -6.41 21.42 -3.40
CA ASP A 19 -7.16 22.43 -4.13
C ASP A 19 -6.42 22.99 -5.37
N GLY A 20 -5.14 22.61 -5.53
CA GLY A 20 -4.26 23.06 -6.61
C GLY A 20 -3.42 24.28 -6.28
N GLU A 21 -3.51 24.83 -5.06
CA GLU A 21 -2.69 25.94 -4.56
C GLU A 21 -1.61 25.44 -3.58
N GLU A 22 -1.93 24.43 -2.77
CA GLU A 22 -1.05 23.92 -1.71
C GLU A 22 -0.39 22.60 -2.08
N GLY A 23 -1.14 21.64 -2.64
CA GLY A 23 -0.63 20.32 -3.02
C GLY A 23 -1.21 19.80 -4.33
N ASP A 24 -0.42 19.02 -5.06
CA ASP A 24 -0.83 18.41 -6.32
C ASP A 24 -1.34 16.98 -6.12
N SER A 25 -0.75 16.25 -5.18
CA SER A 25 -0.94 14.82 -4.99
C SER A 25 -0.79 14.41 -3.54
N VAL A 26 -1.18 13.18 -3.24
CA VAL A 26 -1.13 12.59 -1.90
C VAL A 26 -0.74 11.12 -1.98
N MET A 27 -0.14 10.60 -0.91
CA MET A 27 -0.04 9.16 -0.67
C MET A 27 -1.46 8.64 -0.44
N ASN A 28 -1.96 7.83 -1.39
CA ASN A 28 -3.38 7.46 -1.45
C ASN A 28 -3.72 6.32 -0.48
N TYR A 29 -3.71 6.63 0.81
CA TYR A 29 -3.99 5.65 1.86
C TYR A 29 -5.46 5.20 1.84
N ASP A 30 -6.38 6.12 2.02
CA ASP A 30 -7.79 5.81 2.29
C ASP A 30 -8.55 5.35 1.04
N ALA A 31 -8.21 5.90 -0.16
CA ALA A 31 -8.89 5.53 -1.39
C ALA A 31 -8.21 4.37 -2.16
N PHE A 32 -7.04 3.90 -1.73
CA PHE A 32 -6.33 2.80 -2.40
C PHE A 32 -5.65 1.82 -1.44
N MET A 33 -4.59 2.24 -0.71
CA MET A 33 -3.74 1.31 0.04
C MET A 33 -4.52 0.50 1.07
N GLU A 34 -5.31 1.16 1.91
CA GLU A 34 -6.06 0.48 2.96
C GLU A 34 -7.14 -0.45 2.41
N PRO A 35 -8.04 0.02 1.50
CA PRO A 35 -9.05 -0.86 0.93
C PRO A 35 -8.48 -2.09 0.22
N VAL A 36 -7.43 -1.94 -0.58
CA VAL A 36 -6.76 -3.05 -1.26
C VAL A 36 -6.14 -4.01 -0.25
N THR A 37 -5.49 -3.47 0.78
CA THR A 37 -4.84 -4.26 1.81
C THR A 37 -5.83 -5.17 2.52
N TRP A 38 -6.86 -4.62 3.17
CA TRP A 38 -7.78 -5.46 3.93
C TRP A 38 -8.72 -6.29 3.04
N PHE A 39 -9.01 -5.85 1.83
CA PHE A 39 -9.80 -6.64 0.89
C PHE A 39 -9.08 -7.93 0.48
N LEU A 40 -7.79 -7.84 0.16
CA LEU A 40 -7.01 -8.99 -0.30
C LEU A 40 -6.45 -9.83 0.85
N THR A 41 -6.02 -9.20 1.93
CA THR A 41 -5.32 -9.88 3.01
C THR A 41 -6.13 -10.00 4.30
N GLY A 42 -7.14 -9.17 4.52
CA GLY A 42 -7.80 -9.03 5.82
C GLY A 42 -6.97 -8.27 6.86
N MET A 43 -5.76 -7.84 6.52
CA MET A 43 -4.87 -7.16 7.46
C MET A 43 -5.04 -5.64 7.39
N GLU A 44 -4.82 -4.98 8.51
CA GLU A 44 -4.60 -3.54 8.58
C GLU A 44 -3.20 -3.20 8.05
N LYS A 45 -2.97 -2.00 7.53
CA LYS A 45 -1.72 -1.57 6.85
C LYS A 45 -0.45 -1.69 7.69
N HIS A 46 -0.53 -1.54 9.02
CA HIS A 46 0.60 -1.76 9.93
C HIS A 46 0.68 -3.20 10.44
N SER A 47 -0.27 -4.04 10.08
CA SER A 47 -0.48 -5.38 10.67
C SER A 47 -0.91 -5.33 12.14
N ASP A 48 -1.54 -4.26 12.60
CA ASP A 48 -1.98 -4.12 14.00
C ASP A 48 -3.17 -5.01 14.32
N GLU A 49 -4.01 -5.31 13.32
CA GLU A 49 -5.16 -6.19 13.47
C GLU A 49 -5.46 -6.99 12.19
N GLU A 50 -6.16 -8.11 12.37
CA GLU A 50 -6.77 -8.85 11.27
C GLU A 50 -8.29 -8.60 11.24
N ARG A 51 -8.79 -8.13 10.10
CA ARG A 51 -10.20 -7.87 9.79
C ARG A 51 -10.73 -8.91 8.81
N ALA A 52 -10.84 -10.15 9.29
CA ALA A 52 -11.31 -11.27 8.49
C ALA A 52 -12.70 -11.03 7.87
N ASP A 53 -13.53 -10.18 8.47
CA ASP A 53 -14.84 -9.74 7.96
C ASP A 53 -14.77 -8.86 6.71
N LEU A 54 -13.63 -8.21 6.47
CA LEU A 54 -13.37 -7.36 5.30
C LEU A 54 -12.71 -8.12 4.15
N ARG A 55 -12.03 -9.23 4.44
CA ARG A 55 -11.36 -10.03 3.42
C ARG A 55 -12.33 -10.59 2.41
N GLY A 56 -12.15 -10.23 1.12
CA GLY A 56 -13.04 -10.61 0.03
C GLY A 56 -14.43 -9.95 0.07
N ASN A 57 -14.65 -8.98 0.95
CA ASN A 57 -15.91 -8.28 1.05
C ASN A 57 -16.00 -7.16 0.00
N GLY A 58 -16.49 -7.51 -1.20
CA GLY A 58 -16.60 -6.59 -2.33
C GLY A 58 -17.55 -5.41 -2.07
N TYR A 59 -18.57 -5.57 -1.22
CA TYR A 59 -19.45 -4.46 -0.83
C TYR A 59 -18.69 -3.43 0.02
N ALA A 60 -18.00 -3.88 1.06
CA ALA A 60 -17.21 -2.99 1.91
C ALA A 60 -16.10 -2.31 1.10
N PHE A 61 -15.41 -3.05 0.22
CA PHE A 61 -14.37 -2.50 -0.66
C PHE A 61 -14.93 -1.39 -1.56
N SER A 62 -15.97 -1.67 -2.34
CA SER A 62 -16.53 -0.71 -3.28
C SER A 62 -17.10 0.53 -2.57
N HIS A 63 -17.71 0.35 -1.41
CA HIS A 63 -18.26 1.47 -0.62
C HIS A 63 -17.14 2.35 -0.06
N SER A 64 -16.09 1.77 0.52
CA SER A 64 -14.94 2.50 1.06
C SER A 64 -14.23 3.32 -0.02
N VAL A 65 -13.92 2.66 -1.14
CA VAL A 65 -13.24 3.32 -2.26
C VAL A 65 -14.09 4.44 -2.85
N ALA A 66 -15.37 4.20 -3.11
CA ALA A 66 -16.25 5.22 -3.68
C ALA A 66 -16.41 6.43 -2.74
N HIS A 67 -16.48 6.18 -1.43
CA HIS A 67 -16.58 7.25 -0.42
C HIS A 67 -15.32 8.11 -0.42
N ASN A 68 -14.16 7.52 -0.33
CA ASN A 68 -12.89 8.24 -0.23
C ASN A 68 -12.51 8.93 -1.54
N MET A 69 -12.74 8.27 -2.69
CA MET A 69 -12.49 8.91 -4.00
C MET A 69 -13.40 10.11 -4.26
N ALA A 70 -14.61 10.14 -3.71
CA ALA A 70 -15.56 11.22 -3.93
C ALA A 70 -15.13 12.55 -3.31
N SER A 71 -14.23 12.57 -2.34
CA SER A 71 -13.69 13.79 -1.74
C SER A 71 -12.61 14.46 -2.57
N TYR A 72 -11.96 13.74 -3.50
CA TYR A 72 -10.86 14.27 -4.28
C TYR A 72 -11.35 15.01 -5.53
N LEU A 73 -10.65 16.08 -5.89
CA LEU A 73 -10.76 16.63 -7.24
C LEU A 73 -10.27 15.57 -8.25
N ASN A 74 -10.93 15.54 -9.41
CA ASN A 74 -10.57 14.54 -10.43
C ASN A 74 -9.11 14.65 -10.89
N SER A 75 -8.55 15.86 -10.97
CA SER A 75 -7.14 16.10 -11.28
C SER A 75 -6.21 15.46 -10.24
N SER A 76 -6.50 15.66 -8.95
CA SER A 76 -5.70 15.12 -7.85
C SER A 76 -5.85 13.60 -7.73
N MET A 77 -7.05 13.05 -8.00
CA MET A 77 -7.26 11.61 -8.03
C MET A 77 -6.44 10.92 -9.12
N GLN A 78 -6.28 11.53 -10.29
CA GLN A 78 -5.50 10.95 -11.39
C GLN A 78 -4.00 10.87 -11.11
N VAL A 79 -3.50 11.66 -10.18
CA VAL A 79 -2.08 11.68 -9.78
C VAL A 79 -1.86 11.22 -8.34
N ALA A 80 -2.92 10.75 -7.67
CA ALA A 80 -2.82 10.20 -6.33
C ALA A 80 -1.89 8.98 -6.34
N MET A 81 -0.96 8.91 -5.39
CA MET A 81 0.10 7.91 -5.33
C MET A 81 -0.45 6.59 -4.81
N ASN A 82 -0.76 5.67 -5.72
CA ASN A 82 -1.25 4.35 -5.41
C ASN A 82 -0.08 3.41 -5.08
N GLU A 83 0.13 3.13 -3.82
CA GLU A 83 1.19 2.28 -3.33
C GLU A 83 0.64 1.08 -2.56
N LEU A 84 1.34 -0.04 -2.56
CA LEU A 84 1.02 -1.24 -1.77
C LEU A 84 1.83 -1.27 -0.49
N SER A 85 3.07 -0.82 -0.54
CA SER A 85 4.00 -0.71 0.58
C SER A 85 4.62 0.67 0.62
N ASN A 86 5.12 1.08 1.78
CA ASN A 86 5.91 2.28 1.95
C ASN A 86 6.92 2.18 3.09
N HIS A 87 7.48 3.31 3.47
CA HIS A 87 8.55 3.42 4.48
C HIS A 87 8.08 3.21 5.92
N ASP A 88 6.77 3.34 6.22
CA ASP A 88 6.20 3.24 7.57
C ASP A 88 5.48 1.91 7.81
N HIS A 89 4.74 1.46 6.81
CA HIS A 89 3.86 0.30 6.93
C HIS A 89 4.62 -1.02 6.72
N SER A 90 4.05 -2.12 7.18
CA SER A 90 4.56 -3.44 6.79
C SER A 90 4.46 -3.61 5.27
N ARG A 91 5.40 -4.36 4.68
CA ARG A 91 5.37 -4.68 3.26
C ARG A 91 4.09 -5.43 2.91
N PHE A 92 3.49 -5.16 1.75
CA PHE A 92 2.25 -5.83 1.35
C PHE A 92 2.43 -7.35 1.31
N LEU A 93 3.55 -7.83 0.78
CA LEU A 93 3.83 -9.26 0.75
C LEU A 93 3.85 -9.87 2.16
N THR A 94 4.42 -9.18 3.15
CA THR A 94 4.39 -9.61 4.56
C THR A 94 2.97 -9.70 5.10
N ARG A 95 2.10 -8.74 4.80
CA ARG A 95 0.69 -8.77 5.25
C ARG A 95 -0.07 -9.99 4.77
N THR A 96 0.37 -10.64 3.69
CA THR A 96 -0.25 -11.88 3.20
C THR A 96 -0.02 -13.10 4.10
N ASN A 97 0.87 -13.01 5.11
CA ASN A 97 1.11 -14.07 6.08
C ASN A 97 0.15 -14.05 7.28
N HIS A 98 -0.69 -13.02 7.38
CA HIS A 98 -1.68 -12.82 8.45
C HIS A 98 -1.11 -12.75 9.88
N VAL A 99 0.16 -12.40 10.03
CA VAL A 99 0.77 -12.20 11.35
C VAL A 99 0.41 -10.83 11.88
N VAL A 100 -0.30 -10.80 13.01
CA VAL A 100 -0.69 -9.57 13.69
C VAL A 100 0.44 -9.09 14.60
N GLY A 101 0.93 -7.89 14.34
CA GLY A 101 1.95 -7.22 15.15
C GLY A 101 2.99 -6.45 14.33
N ARG A 102 3.69 -5.57 15.02
CA ARG A 102 4.76 -4.73 14.46
C ARG A 102 6.14 -5.30 14.71
N ILE A 103 7.15 -4.74 14.05
CA ILE A 103 8.56 -5.01 14.38
C ILE A 103 8.80 -4.77 15.88
N GLY A 104 9.60 -5.65 16.51
CA GLY A 104 9.82 -5.66 17.96
C GLY A 104 8.96 -6.70 18.69
N ALA A 105 7.80 -7.09 18.13
CA ALA A 105 7.05 -8.26 18.60
C ALA A 105 7.58 -9.58 17.99
N PHE A 106 8.25 -9.47 16.83
CA PHE A 106 8.74 -10.60 16.04
C PHE A 106 10.20 -10.40 15.65
N ARG A 107 10.82 -11.48 15.17
CA ARG A 107 12.13 -11.41 14.53
C ARG A 107 11.95 -10.97 13.07
N PRO A 108 12.92 -10.27 12.47
CA PRO A 108 12.82 -9.85 11.07
C PRO A 108 12.55 -11.01 10.09
N GLU A 109 13.08 -12.21 10.36
CA GLU A 109 12.91 -13.40 9.52
C GLU A 109 11.46 -13.90 9.51
N ASP A 110 10.67 -13.58 10.53
CA ASP A 110 9.27 -14.00 10.62
C ASP A 110 8.39 -13.26 9.57
N ALA A 111 8.85 -12.10 9.06
CA ALA A 111 8.17 -11.35 8.01
C ALA A 111 8.09 -12.07 6.66
N GLU A 112 9.00 -13.03 6.43
CA GLU A 112 9.09 -13.80 5.18
C GLU A 112 8.37 -15.16 5.26
N GLN A 113 7.91 -15.54 6.45
CA GLN A 113 7.28 -16.84 6.64
C GLN A 113 5.83 -16.85 6.15
N ASN A 114 5.48 -17.89 5.40
CA ASN A 114 4.10 -18.14 4.95
C ASN A 114 3.48 -17.02 4.10
N VAL A 115 4.29 -16.20 3.45
CA VAL A 115 3.81 -15.17 2.53
C VAL A 115 3.16 -15.78 1.28
N ASN A 116 2.27 -15.04 0.64
CA ASN A 116 1.55 -15.48 -0.56
C ASN A 116 1.82 -14.56 -1.75
N PRO A 117 2.80 -14.90 -2.63
CA PRO A 117 3.11 -14.11 -3.81
C PRO A 117 1.96 -14.00 -4.82
N ALA A 118 1.00 -14.95 -4.83
CA ALA A 118 -0.15 -14.87 -5.72
C ALA A 118 -1.06 -13.70 -5.34
N VAL A 119 -1.30 -13.48 -4.04
CA VAL A 119 -2.06 -12.32 -3.54
C VAL A 119 -1.32 -11.01 -3.83
N MET A 120 0.02 -11.00 -3.74
CA MET A 120 0.81 -9.83 -4.15
C MET A 120 0.61 -9.50 -5.63
N ARG A 121 0.63 -10.50 -6.52
CA ARG A 121 0.36 -10.28 -7.96
C ARG A 121 -1.05 -9.77 -8.25
N GLU A 122 -2.05 -10.22 -7.49
CA GLU A 122 -3.42 -9.67 -7.58
C GLU A 122 -3.44 -8.19 -7.17
N ALA A 123 -2.75 -7.83 -6.10
CA ALA A 123 -2.61 -6.45 -5.66
C ALA A 123 -1.91 -5.56 -6.70
N VAL A 124 -0.82 -6.05 -7.30
CA VAL A 124 -0.11 -5.35 -8.39
C VAL A 124 -1.02 -5.16 -9.60
N ALA A 125 -1.83 -6.15 -9.97
CA ALA A 125 -2.79 -6.01 -11.07
C ALA A 125 -3.81 -4.90 -10.80
N ILE A 126 -4.31 -4.80 -9.57
CA ILE A 126 -5.18 -3.69 -9.15
C ILE A 126 -4.41 -2.37 -9.21
N GLN A 127 -3.20 -2.29 -8.64
CA GLN A 127 -2.38 -1.09 -8.60
C GLN A 127 -2.12 -0.51 -10.00
N MET A 128 -1.78 -1.37 -10.97
CA MET A 128 -1.44 -0.95 -12.33
C MET A 128 -2.67 -0.59 -13.19
N THR A 129 -3.87 -0.95 -12.75
CA THR A 129 -5.11 -0.71 -13.52
C THR A 129 -6.06 0.27 -12.84
N TRP A 130 -5.79 0.66 -11.57
CA TRP A 130 -6.61 1.61 -10.83
C TRP A 130 -6.32 3.04 -11.24
N VAL A 131 -7.34 3.91 -11.08
CA VAL A 131 -7.13 5.36 -11.28
C VAL A 131 -6.14 5.92 -10.27
N GLY A 132 -5.19 6.72 -10.73
CA GLY A 132 -4.09 7.28 -9.94
C GLY A 132 -2.72 6.97 -10.56
N ALA A 133 -1.67 7.29 -9.84
CA ALA A 133 -0.29 7.03 -10.24
C ALA A 133 0.21 5.74 -9.55
N PRO A 134 0.35 4.62 -10.28
CA PRO A 134 0.93 3.40 -9.70
C PRO A 134 2.35 3.69 -9.21
N THR A 135 2.58 3.45 -7.92
CA THR A 135 3.84 3.79 -7.26
C THR A 135 4.42 2.54 -6.61
N VAL A 136 5.55 2.08 -7.13
CA VAL A 136 6.26 0.91 -6.61
C VAL A 136 7.21 1.35 -5.50
N TYR A 137 6.98 0.87 -4.27
CA TYR A 137 7.98 1.00 -3.23
C TYR A 137 9.11 0.01 -3.50
N TYR A 138 10.34 0.50 -3.56
CA TYR A 138 11.50 -0.30 -3.97
C TYR A 138 11.52 -1.67 -3.27
N GLY A 139 11.77 -2.72 -4.03
CA GLY A 139 11.86 -4.09 -3.54
C GLY A 139 10.52 -4.84 -3.54
N ASP A 140 9.36 -4.19 -3.66
CA ASP A 140 8.09 -4.90 -3.82
C ASP A 140 8.12 -5.77 -5.09
N GLU A 141 8.72 -5.25 -6.17
CA GLU A 141 8.96 -5.97 -7.42
C GLU A 141 9.94 -7.14 -7.27
N ALA A 142 10.78 -7.13 -6.24
CA ALA A 142 11.79 -8.16 -5.96
C ALA A 142 11.39 -9.11 -4.82
N GLY A 143 10.15 -9.01 -4.31
CA GLY A 143 9.64 -9.87 -3.25
C GLY A 143 10.16 -9.53 -1.85
N VAL A 144 10.60 -8.29 -1.61
CA VAL A 144 11.09 -7.85 -0.29
C VAL A 144 9.96 -7.85 0.73
N CYS A 145 10.18 -8.55 1.82
CA CYS A 145 9.33 -8.57 3.00
C CYS A 145 9.85 -7.62 4.08
N GLY A 146 9.00 -7.27 5.04
CA GLY A 146 9.36 -6.48 6.22
C GLY A 146 8.13 -6.11 7.03
N PHE A 147 8.27 -6.09 8.35
CA PHE A 147 7.31 -5.48 9.26
C PHE A 147 7.36 -3.96 9.14
N THR A 148 6.69 -3.23 10.01
CA THR A 148 6.70 -1.76 10.03
C THR A 148 8.11 -1.16 10.17
N ASP A 149 8.24 0.16 9.98
CA ASP A 149 9.51 0.88 10.17
C ASP A 149 10.22 0.45 11.49
N PRO A 150 11.53 0.17 11.47
CA PRO A 150 12.48 0.29 10.36
C PRO A 150 12.59 -0.94 9.45
N ASP A 151 11.90 -2.04 9.74
CA ASP A 151 12.05 -3.30 9.02
C ASP A 151 11.50 -3.25 7.57
N SER A 152 10.54 -2.38 7.30
CA SER A 152 10.04 -2.09 5.94
C SER A 152 11.10 -1.50 5.00
N ARG A 153 12.21 -0.95 5.55
CA ARG A 153 13.30 -0.29 4.82
C ARG A 153 14.51 -1.19 4.61
N ARG A 154 14.32 -2.49 4.46
CA ARG A 154 15.40 -3.44 4.15
C ARG A 154 16.12 -3.07 2.86
N THR A 155 17.40 -3.42 2.76
CA THR A 155 18.18 -3.22 1.53
C THR A 155 17.60 -4.03 0.37
N TYR A 156 17.72 -3.47 -0.84
CA TYR A 156 17.34 -4.20 -2.06
C TYR A 156 18.22 -5.47 -2.22
N PRO A 157 17.64 -6.62 -2.56
CA PRO A 157 18.36 -7.90 -2.58
C PRO A 157 19.13 -8.12 -3.89
N TRP A 158 20.08 -7.23 -4.22
CA TRP A 158 20.86 -7.29 -5.46
C TRP A 158 21.46 -8.67 -5.72
N GLY A 159 21.07 -9.28 -6.86
CA GLY A 159 21.51 -10.61 -7.28
C GLY A 159 20.80 -11.77 -6.57
N HIS A 160 19.81 -11.47 -5.73
CA HIS A 160 18.98 -12.43 -5.00
C HIS A 160 17.48 -12.09 -5.09
N GLU A 161 17.12 -11.34 -6.12
CA GLU A 161 15.73 -10.95 -6.38
C GLU A 161 14.86 -12.16 -6.64
N ASP A 162 13.61 -12.12 -6.20
CA ASP A 162 12.62 -13.13 -6.55
C ASP A 162 12.30 -13.04 -8.06
N GLN A 163 12.77 -14.01 -8.81
CA GLN A 163 12.67 -14.02 -10.27
C GLN A 163 11.22 -14.23 -10.76
N GLU A 164 10.36 -14.83 -9.94
CA GLU A 164 8.94 -14.99 -10.28
C GLU A 164 8.15 -13.69 -10.04
N MET A 165 8.65 -12.82 -9.15
CA MET A 165 8.06 -11.51 -8.93
C MET A 165 8.48 -10.49 -9.99
N ILE A 166 9.72 -10.59 -10.50
CA ILE A 166 10.24 -9.69 -11.55
C ILE A 166 9.63 -10.01 -12.93
N ALA A 167 9.26 -11.27 -13.19
CA ALA A 167 8.79 -11.73 -14.50
C ALA A 167 7.36 -11.28 -14.82
#